data_20e4884ea6288d8ec2eb49db6f506122
#
_entry.id   20e4884ea6288d8ec2eb49db6f506122
#
_cell.length_a   1.000
_cell.length_b   1.000
_cell.length_c   1.000
_cell.angle_alpha   90.00
_cell.angle_beta   90.00
_cell.angle_gamma   90.00
#
_symmetry.space_group_name_H-M   'P 1'
#
loop_
_entity.id
_entity.type
_entity.pdbx_description
1 polymer ?
#
loop_
_entity_poly.entity_id
_entity_poly.type
_entity_poly.pdbx_seq_one_letter_code
_entity_poly.pdbx_strand_id
1 'polypeptide(L)'
;MTAGVRSRIREWCSFRNLFLLIFLLGILLRFLSLDLKLFHHDEAIHAWFSYRLMTEGIYAYEPMYHGPFLYYVTAGMFTLFGDSDLVARILPALFGVAIIPLIYWIYRMGYLDQRQTLIAGLFVALSPCLVYFSRFLRHDIFQLFFTVLILAALLAYTERGQLRYALLAGLAIGGGMTLKEDMPIFLLILATFAIYLMLTKKIRP
;
A
#
# COMPACT_ATOMS: atom_id res chain seq x y z
N MET A 1 -26.28 -21.14 27.29
CA MET A 1 -25.23 -21.33 26.28
C MET A 1 -24.25 -22.36 26.81
N THR A 2 -24.17 -23.56 26.18
CA THR A 2 -23.32 -24.67 26.60
C THR A 2 -21.83 -24.32 26.54
N ALA A 3 -21.01 -24.92 27.42
CA ALA A 3 -19.57 -24.67 27.49
C ALA A 3 -18.86 -24.81 26.11
N GLY A 4 -19.32 -25.77 25.30
CA GLY A 4 -18.78 -25.99 23.97
C GLY A 4 -19.08 -24.88 22.95
N VAL A 5 -20.15 -24.11 23.09
CA VAL A 5 -20.42 -22.93 22.24
C VAL A 5 -19.51 -21.78 22.62
N ARG A 6 -19.28 -21.58 23.92
CA ARG A 6 -18.34 -20.53 24.41
C ARG A 6 -16.89 -20.81 23.99
N SER A 7 -16.44 -22.07 24.00
CA SER A 7 -15.08 -22.41 23.55
C SER A 7 -14.90 -22.18 22.05
N ARG A 8 -15.87 -22.59 21.21
CA ARG A 8 -15.85 -22.33 19.76
C ARG A 8 -15.86 -20.84 19.45
N ILE A 9 -16.72 -20.04 20.08
CA ILE A 9 -16.73 -18.58 19.89
C ILE A 9 -15.38 -17.97 20.28
N ARG A 10 -14.76 -18.42 21.35
CA ARG A 10 -13.44 -17.93 21.81
C ARG A 10 -12.32 -18.30 20.83
N GLU A 11 -12.38 -19.47 20.19
CA GLU A 11 -11.45 -19.87 19.13
C GLU A 11 -11.64 -19.03 17.86
N TRP A 12 -12.88 -18.75 17.45
CA TRP A 12 -13.21 -17.89 16.31
C TRP A 12 -12.81 -16.43 16.55
N CYS A 13 -12.92 -15.94 17.77
CA CYS A 13 -12.50 -14.60 18.19
C CYS A 13 -11.01 -14.50 18.51
N SER A 14 -10.18 -15.45 18.08
CA SER A 14 -8.73 -15.31 18.20
C SER A 14 -8.21 -14.13 17.36
N PHE A 15 -7.20 -13.44 17.85
CA PHE A 15 -6.57 -12.32 17.15
C PHE A 15 -6.28 -12.63 15.69
N ARG A 16 -5.71 -13.81 15.44
CA ARG A 16 -5.34 -14.24 14.08
C ARG A 16 -6.56 -14.33 13.16
N ASN A 17 -7.66 -14.90 13.65
CA ASN A 17 -8.89 -15.08 12.86
C ASN A 17 -9.56 -13.74 12.59
N LEU A 18 -9.61 -12.85 13.58
CA LEU A 18 -10.12 -11.48 13.41
C LEU A 18 -9.30 -10.69 12.40
N PHE A 19 -7.97 -10.77 12.47
CA PHE A 19 -7.12 -10.10 11.49
C PHE A 19 -7.29 -10.67 10.08
N LEU A 20 -7.43 -12.00 9.95
CA LEU A 20 -7.72 -12.64 8.67
C LEU A 20 -9.08 -12.17 8.10
N LEU A 21 -10.11 -12.06 8.93
CA LEU A 21 -11.41 -11.52 8.51
C LEU A 21 -11.31 -10.08 8.01
N ILE A 22 -10.53 -9.23 8.70
CA ILE A 22 -10.24 -7.85 8.26
C ILE A 22 -9.52 -7.86 6.91
N PHE A 23 -8.56 -8.73 6.73
CA PHE A 23 -7.82 -8.86 5.46
C PHE A 23 -8.74 -9.31 4.32
N LEU A 24 -9.57 -10.33 4.54
CA LEU A 24 -10.54 -10.82 3.57
C LEU A 24 -11.60 -9.75 3.24
N LEU A 25 -12.06 -9.01 4.23
CA LEU A 25 -12.96 -7.87 4.02
C LEU A 25 -12.28 -6.78 3.18
N GLY A 26 -11.00 -6.50 3.43
CA GLY A 26 -10.21 -5.57 2.64
C GLY A 26 -10.09 -5.99 1.18
N ILE A 27 -9.91 -7.28 0.89
CA ILE A 27 -9.93 -7.84 -0.46
C ILE A 27 -11.32 -7.66 -1.08
N LEU A 28 -12.36 -8.10 -0.38
CA LEU A 28 -13.74 -8.05 -0.88
C LEU A 28 -14.12 -6.63 -1.32
N LEU A 29 -13.91 -5.63 -0.45
CA LEU A 29 -14.29 -4.25 -0.73
C LEU A 29 -13.52 -3.62 -1.89
N ARG A 30 -12.33 -4.10 -2.21
CA ARG A 30 -11.51 -3.57 -3.29
C ARG A 30 -11.73 -4.25 -4.63
N PHE A 31 -12.06 -5.54 -4.61
CA PHE A 31 -12.23 -6.31 -5.83
C PHE A 31 -13.68 -6.54 -6.25
N LEU A 32 -14.64 -6.43 -5.32
CA LEU A 32 -16.05 -6.60 -5.66
C LEU A 32 -16.50 -5.55 -6.67
N SER A 33 -16.94 -6.02 -7.85
CA SER A 33 -17.50 -5.15 -8.89
C SER A 33 -16.54 -4.00 -9.29
N LEU A 34 -15.29 -4.32 -9.58
CA LEU A 34 -14.24 -3.35 -9.89
C LEU A 34 -14.45 -2.66 -11.24
N ASP A 35 -15.21 -3.28 -12.12
CA ASP A 35 -15.53 -2.88 -13.50
C ASP A 35 -16.88 -2.17 -13.68
N LEU A 36 -17.70 -2.09 -12.62
CA LEU A 36 -19.05 -1.52 -12.73
C LEU A 36 -19.08 -0.03 -13.10
N LYS A 37 -18.02 0.69 -12.86
CA LYS A 37 -17.96 2.13 -13.07
C LYS A 37 -17.05 2.45 -14.24
N LEU A 38 -17.53 3.25 -15.19
CA LEU A 38 -16.68 3.80 -16.24
C LEU A 38 -15.53 4.61 -15.63
N PHE A 39 -14.46 4.77 -16.39
CA PHE A 39 -13.33 5.61 -15.96
C PHE A 39 -13.77 7.03 -15.65
N HIS A 40 -13.28 7.53 -14.52
CA HIS A 40 -13.26 8.95 -14.26
C HIS A 40 -12.28 9.64 -15.23
N HIS A 41 -12.42 10.95 -15.41
CA HIS A 41 -11.53 11.72 -16.29
C HIS A 41 -10.05 11.47 -16.01
N ASP A 42 -9.63 11.54 -14.74
CA ASP A 42 -8.24 11.29 -14.35
C ASP A 42 -7.78 9.87 -14.68
N GLU A 43 -8.63 8.85 -14.44
CA GLU A 43 -8.30 7.46 -14.78
C GLU A 43 -8.11 7.28 -16.30
N ALA A 44 -8.98 7.91 -17.08
CA ALA A 44 -8.91 7.86 -18.54
C ALA A 44 -7.57 8.44 -19.07
N ILE A 45 -7.11 9.55 -18.47
CA ILE A 45 -5.80 10.14 -18.81
C ILE A 45 -4.67 9.16 -18.51
N HIS A 46 -4.64 8.59 -17.29
CA HIS A 46 -3.59 7.66 -16.90
C HIS A 46 -3.63 6.36 -17.71
N ALA A 47 -4.82 5.83 -17.99
CA ALA A 47 -5.00 4.66 -18.84
C ALA A 47 -4.53 4.94 -20.27
N TRP A 48 -4.85 6.11 -20.83
CA TRP A 48 -4.42 6.52 -22.16
C TRP A 48 -2.90 6.59 -22.30
N PHE A 49 -2.20 7.23 -21.35
CA PHE A 49 -0.74 7.26 -21.39
C PHE A 49 -0.12 5.87 -21.23
N SER A 50 -0.71 5.01 -20.40
CA SER A 50 -0.28 3.62 -20.25
C SER A 50 -0.50 2.81 -21.53
N TYR A 51 -1.62 3.02 -22.21
CA TYR A 51 -1.95 2.41 -23.49
C TYR A 51 -0.97 2.85 -24.59
N ARG A 52 -0.69 4.15 -24.69
CA ARG A 52 0.32 4.66 -25.64
C ARG A 52 1.72 4.12 -25.37
N LEU A 53 2.09 4.00 -24.11
CA LEU A 53 3.37 3.38 -23.75
C LEU A 53 3.43 1.91 -24.21
N MET A 54 2.32 1.16 -24.04
CA MET A 54 2.24 -0.23 -24.49
C MET A 54 2.29 -0.36 -26.03
N THR A 55 1.57 0.48 -26.77
CA THR A 55 1.39 0.33 -28.22
C THR A 55 2.45 1.03 -29.06
N GLU A 56 2.89 2.20 -28.61
CA GLU A 56 3.81 3.07 -29.36
C GLU A 56 5.22 3.10 -28.74
N GLY A 57 5.40 2.59 -27.53
CA GLY A 57 6.66 2.69 -26.78
C GLY A 57 6.99 4.13 -26.33
N ILE A 58 6.04 5.04 -26.38
CA ILE A 58 6.25 6.46 -26.10
C ILE A 58 5.86 6.77 -24.66
N TYR A 59 6.82 7.28 -23.89
CA TYR A 59 6.59 7.91 -22.61
C TYR A 59 7.36 9.24 -22.56
N ALA A 60 6.66 10.31 -22.20
CA ALA A 60 7.26 11.60 -21.90
C ALA A 60 6.85 11.99 -20.49
N TYR A 61 7.83 12.31 -19.65
CA TYR A 61 7.55 12.83 -18.31
C TYR A 61 6.90 14.20 -18.40
N GLU A 62 5.78 14.37 -17.73
CA GLU A 62 5.13 15.63 -17.55
C GLU A 62 4.74 15.82 -16.07
N PRO A 63 5.20 16.90 -15.41
CA PRO A 63 4.95 17.11 -13.97
C PRO A 63 3.48 17.12 -13.58
N MET A 64 2.58 17.54 -14.49
CA MET A 64 1.13 17.55 -14.25
C MET A 64 0.56 16.15 -14.04
N TYR A 65 1.18 15.13 -14.65
CA TYR A 65 0.72 13.74 -14.62
C TYR A 65 1.60 12.84 -13.77
N HIS A 66 2.56 13.41 -13.04
CA HIS A 66 3.45 12.76 -12.08
C HIS A 66 4.44 11.75 -12.70
N GLY A 67 5.02 10.89 -11.86
CA GLY A 67 6.11 10.02 -12.22
C GLY A 67 5.74 8.76 -13.02
N PRO A 68 6.75 8.07 -13.55
CA PRO A 68 6.58 6.99 -14.53
C PRO A 68 6.02 5.68 -13.98
N PHE A 69 6.13 5.40 -12.69
CA PHE A 69 5.81 4.10 -12.11
C PHE A 69 4.42 3.61 -12.53
N LEU A 70 3.39 4.45 -12.35
CA LEU A 70 2.01 4.09 -12.67
C LEU A 70 1.86 3.64 -14.13
N TYR A 71 2.47 4.37 -15.05
CA TYR A 71 2.34 4.12 -16.50
C TYR A 71 3.01 2.82 -16.90
N TYR A 72 4.23 2.57 -16.42
CA TYR A 72 4.97 1.34 -16.77
C TYR A 72 4.30 0.09 -16.19
N VAL A 73 3.84 0.13 -14.93
CA VAL A 73 3.18 -1.04 -14.34
C VAL A 73 1.80 -1.29 -14.97
N THR A 74 1.05 -0.23 -15.32
CA THR A 74 -0.25 -0.37 -15.99
C THR A 74 -0.07 -0.83 -17.44
N ALA A 75 0.91 -0.29 -18.19
CA ALA A 75 1.25 -0.78 -19.52
C ALA A 75 1.64 -2.25 -19.51
N GLY A 76 2.42 -2.68 -18.52
CA GLY A 76 2.74 -4.10 -18.31
C GLY A 76 1.49 -4.95 -18.08
N MET A 77 0.53 -4.48 -17.26
CA MET A 77 -0.75 -5.16 -17.06
C MET A 77 -1.57 -5.25 -18.34
N PHE A 78 -1.65 -4.18 -19.11
CA PHE A 78 -2.34 -4.16 -20.40
C PHE A 78 -1.69 -5.13 -21.41
N THR A 79 -0.37 -5.22 -21.42
CA THR A 79 0.35 -6.18 -22.28
C THR A 79 0.03 -7.64 -21.92
N LEU A 80 -0.13 -7.94 -20.61
CA LEU A 80 -0.33 -9.31 -20.14
C LEU A 80 -1.79 -9.75 -20.16
N PHE A 81 -2.74 -8.85 -19.88
CA PHE A 81 -4.14 -9.18 -19.62
C PHE A 81 -5.14 -8.43 -20.51
N GLY A 82 -4.66 -7.58 -21.41
CA GLY A 82 -5.49 -6.74 -22.28
C GLY A 82 -5.85 -5.39 -21.64
N ASP A 83 -6.21 -4.42 -22.49
CA ASP A 83 -6.54 -3.04 -22.12
C ASP A 83 -8.04 -2.92 -21.74
N SER A 84 -8.33 -3.03 -20.47
CA SER A 84 -9.68 -2.84 -19.94
C SER A 84 -9.69 -2.08 -18.62
N ASP A 85 -10.85 -1.47 -18.31
CA ASP A 85 -11.07 -0.74 -17.05
C ASP A 85 -10.80 -1.63 -15.83
N LEU A 86 -11.15 -2.92 -15.92
CA LEU A 86 -10.87 -3.91 -14.88
C LEU A 86 -9.37 -4.07 -14.67
N VAL A 87 -8.62 -4.35 -15.75
CA VAL A 87 -7.18 -4.62 -15.69
C VAL A 87 -6.41 -3.41 -15.16
N ALA A 88 -6.80 -2.19 -15.56
CA ALA A 88 -6.21 -0.95 -15.07
C ALA A 88 -6.33 -0.79 -13.54
N ARG A 89 -7.42 -1.27 -12.95
CA ARG A 89 -7.72 -1.13 -11.50
C ARG A 89 -7.21 -2.27 -10.64
N ILE A 90 -6.76 -3.39 -11.22
CA ILE A 90 -6.24 -4.54 -10.45
C ILE A 90 -5.04 -4.13 -9.59
N LEU A 91 -4.06 -3.42 -10.15
CA LEU A 91 -2.87 -3.02 -9.40
C LEU A 91 -3.17 -2.06 -8.25
N PRO A 92 -3.93 -0.96 -8.42
CA PRO A 92 -4.37 -0.15 -7.30
C PRO A 92 -5.05 -0.96 -6.20
N ALA A 93 -5.92 -1.92 -6.57
CA ALA A 93 -6.62 -2.78 -5.61
C ALA A 93 -5.64 -3.68 -4.84
N LEU A 94 -4.67 -4.30 -5.53
CA LEU A 94 -3.64 -5.14 -4.92
C LEU A 94 -2.77 -4.34 -3.94
N PHE A 95 -2.30 -3.15 -4.34
CA PHE A 95 -1.49 -2.28 -3.49
C PHE A 95 -2.26 -1.80 -2.26
N GLY A 96 -3.54 -1.46 -2.43
CA GLY A 96 -4.40 -1.07 -1.31
C GLY A 96 -4.65 -2.22 -0.32
N VAL A 97 -4.81 -3.46 -0.80
CA VAL A 97 -4.89 -4.65 0.06
C VAL A 97 -3.56 -4.92 0.75
N ALA A 98 -2.44 -4.74 0.06
CA ALA A 98 -1.11 -5.04 0.56
C ALA A 98 -0.67 -4.15 1.75
N ILE A 99 -1.34 -3.02 1.99
CA ILE A 99 -1.10 -2.20 3.19
C ILE A 99 -1.51 -2.96 4.47
N ILE A 100 -2.55 -3.80 4.43
CA ILE A 100 -3.04 -4.53 5.61
C ILE A 100 -1.97 -5.48 6.18
N PRO A 101 -1.33 -6.38 5.38
CA PRO A 101 -0.25 -7.22 5.89
C PRO A 101 0.98 -6.45 6.35
N LEU A 102 1.24 -5.22 5.85
CA LEU A 102 2.32 -4.38 6.39
C LEU A 102 2.04 -3.97 7.84
N ILE A 103 0.79 -3.68 8.21
CA ILE A 103 0.39 -3.43 9.60
C ILE A 103 0.66 -4.66 10.47
N TYR A 104 0.32 -5.84 9.98
CA TYR A 104 0.63 -7.08 10.69
C TYR A 104 2.13 -7.31 10.85
N TRP A 105 2.92 -6.93 9.85
CA TRP A 105 4.38 -6.99 9.96
C TRP A 105 4.92 -6.05 11.05
N ILE A 106 4.41 -4.82 11.14
CA ILE A 106 4.75 -3.87 12.22
C ILE A 106 4.38 -4.44 13.60
N TYR A 107 3.21 -5.09 13.72
CA TYR A 107 2.84 -5.85 14.93
C TYR A 107 3.86 -6.95 15.27
N ARG A 108 4.30 -7.73 14.28
CA ARG A 108 5.27 -8.81 14.49
C ARG A 108 6.64 -8.32 14.95
N MET A 109 6.94 -7.05 14.79
CA MET A 109 8.14 -6.39 15.30
C MET A 109 7.94 -5.81 16.72
N GLY A 110 6.73 -5.86 17.27
CA GLY A 110 6.43 -5.42 18.63
C GLY A 110 6.05 -3.92 18.78
N TYR A 111 5.93 -3.19 17.66
CA TYR A 111 5.56 -1.76 17.68
C TYR A 111 4.06 -1.52 17.89
N LEU A 112 3.24 -2.53 17.65
CA LEU A 112 1.79 -2.48 17.89
C LEU A 112 1.39 -3.66 18.76
N ASP A 113 0.39 -3.47 19.61
CA ASP A 113 -0.29 -4.57 20.28
C ASP A 113 -1.41 -5.16 19.41
N GLN A 114 -2.05 -6.25 19.89
CA GLN A 114 -3.11 -6.93 19.13
C GLN A 114 -4.31 -6.01 18.85
N ARG A 115 -4.71 -5.16 19.81
CA ARG A 115 -5.85 -4.25 19.67
C ARG A 115 -5.54 -3.14 18.68
N GLN A 116 -4.37 -2.52 18.81
CA GLN A 116 -3.90 -1.50 17.87
C GLN A 116 -3.82 -2.03 16.44
N THR A 117 -3.33 -3.27 16.26
CA THR A 117 -3.23 -3.94 14.97
C THR A 117 -4.60 -4.20 14.35
N LEU A 118 -5.58 -4.68 15.13
CA LEU A 118 -6.95 -4.88 14.64
C LEU A 118 -7.61 -3.55 14.27
N ILE A 119 -7.46 -2.51 15.10
CA ILE A 119 -8.02 -1.18 14.83
C ILE A 119 -7.39 -0.59 13.57
N ALA A 120 -6.07 -0.60 13.45
CA ALA A 120 -5.36 -0.07 12.28
C ALA A 120 -5.72 -0.86 11.01
N GLY A 121 -5.74 -2.19 11.09
CA GLY A 121 -6.14 -3.05 9.97
C GLY A 121 -7.58 -2.79 9.55
N LEU A 122 -8.52 -2.65 10.50
CA LEU A 122 -9.91 -2.32 10.23
C LEU A 122 -10.05 -0.94 9.60
N PHE A 123 -9.30 0.04 10.09
CA PHE A 123 -9.26 1.39 9.50
C PHE A 123 -8.83 1.36 8.04
N VAL A 124 -7.74 0.64 7.72
CA VAL A 124 -7.28 0.49 6.34
C VAL A 124 -8.29 -0.27 5.49
N ALA A 125 -8.92 -1.32 6.03
CA ALA A 125 -9.90 -2.10 5.29
C ALA A 125 -11.17 -1.32 4.95
N LEU A 126 -11.69 -0.51 5.89
CA LEU A 126 -12.99 0.14 5.81
C LEU A 126 -12.95 1.63 5.44
N SER A 127 -11.80 2.31 5.53
CA SER A 127 -11.72 3.74 5.21
C SER A 127 -12.28 4.01 3.82
N PRO A 128 -13.34 4.84 3.67
CA PRO A 128 -13.91 5.15 2.37
C PRO A 128 -12.89 5.74 1.40
N CYS A 129 -12.00 6.60 1.90
CA CYS A 129 -10.93 7.20 1.13
C CYS A 129 -9.95 6.13 0.59
N LEU A 130 -9.48 5.22 1.46
CA LEU A 130 -8.54 4.18 1.04
C LEU A 130 -9.18 3.14 0.12
N VAL A 131 -10.44 2.78 0.36
CA VAL A 131 -11.19 1.90 -0.56
C VAL A 131 -11.37 2.58 -1.91
N TYR A 132 -11.76 3.86 -1.94
CA TYR A 132 -11.94 4.62 -3.17
C TYR A 132 -10.64 4.67 -3.99
N PHE A 133 -9.53 5.14 -3.41
CA PHE A 133 -8.26 5.24 -4.12
C PHE A 133 -7.63 3.88 -4.46
N SER A 134 -8.00 2.80 -3.76
CA SER A 134 -7.62 1.44 -4.15
C SER A 134 -8.38 0.92 -5.36
N ARG A 135 -9.48 1.56 -5.76
CA ARG A 135 -10.33 1.18 -6.90
C ARG A 135 -10.25 2.22 -8.02
N PHE A 136 -9.22 3.04 -8.00
CA PHE A 136 -9.06 4.19 -8.86
C PHE A 136 -7.64 4.18 -9.45
N LEU A 137 -7.50 4.27 -10.77
CA LEU A 137 -6.20 4.28 -11.44
C LEU A 137 -5.51 5.62 -11.20
N ARG A 138 -4.81 5.74 -10.06
CA ARG A 138 -4.11 6.95 -9.66
C ARG A 138 -2.92 6.63 -8.76
N HIS A 139 -1.98 7.56 -8.64
CA HIS A 139 -0.73 7.39 -7.90
C HIS A 139 -0.90 7.24 -6.37
N ASP A 140 -2.01 7.73 -5.81
CA ASP A 140 -2.18 7.95 -4.36
C ASP A 140 -2.04 6.67 -3.53
N ILE A 141 -2.67 5.57 -3.94
CA ILE A 141 -2.62 4.32 -3.18
C ILE A 141 -1.25 3.64 -3.25
N PHE A 142 -0.55 3.75 -4.38
CA PHE A 142 0.82 3.27 -4.53
C PHE A 142 1.77 4.07 -3.64
N GLN A 143 1.60 5.39 -3.60
CA GLN A 143 2.38 6.29 -2.76
C GLN A 143 2.21 5.94 -1.28
N LEU A 144 0.98 5.73 -0.82
CA LEU A 144 0.69 5.30 0.54
C LEU A 144 1.34 3.94 0.86
N PHE A 145 1.24 2.97 -0.06
CA PHE A 145 1.86 1.65 0.12
C PHE A 145 3.37 1.78 0.32
N PHE A 146 4.08 2.52 -0.57
CA PHE A 146 5.52 2.70 -0.42
C PHE A 146 5.88 3.47 0.85
N THR A 147 5.09 4.46 1.24
CA THR A 147 5.27 5.19 2.51
C THR A 147 5.23 4.24 3.71
N VAL A 148 4.20 3.37 3.78
CA VAL A 148 4.08 2.39 4.87
C VAL A 148 5.17 1.33 4.79
N LEU A 149 5.55 0.91 3.59
CA LEU A 149 6.64 -0.06 3.38
C LEU A 149 7.99 0.49 3.82
N ILE A 150 8.30 1.76 3.52
CA ILE A 150 9.52 2.45 4.00
C ILE A 150 9.55 2.44 5.52
N LEU A 151 8.47 2.86 6.17
CA LEU A 151 8.38 2.85 7.64
C LEU A 151 8.59 1.44 8.21
N ALA A 152 7.88 0.44 7.70
CA ALA A 152 8.00 -0.94 8.16
C ALA A 152 9.42 -1.50 7.95
N ALA A 153 10.03 -1.21 6.79
CA ALA A 153 11.38 -1.68 6.48
C ALA A 153 12.46 -1.01 7.37
N LEU A 154 12.33 0.30 7.63
CA LEU A 154 13.23 1.02 8.54
C LEU A 154 13.08 0.53 9.98
N LEU A 155 11.86 0.32 10.47
CA LEU A 155 11.61 -0.27 11.79
C LEU A 155 12.22 -1.69 11.89
N ALA A 156 12.07 -2.50 10.84
CA ALA A 156 12.69 -3.83 10.79
C ALA A 156 14.23 -3.77 10.77
N TYR A 157 14.79 -2.77 10.11
CA TYR A 157 16.23 -2.55 10.08
C TYR A 157 16.77 -2.14 11.46
N THR A 158 16.10 -1.22 12.15
CA THR A 158 16.52 -0.80 13.50
C THR A 158 16.44 -1.96 14.52
N GLU A 159 15.46 -2.86 14.37
CA GLU A 159 15.32 -4.01 15.28
C GLU A 159 16.31 -5.14 15.00
N ARG A 160 16.62 -5.39 13.73
CA ARG A 160 17.32 -6.62 13.32
C ARG A 160 18.71 -6.39 12.74
N GLY A 161 19.05 -5.16 12.35
CA GLY A 161 20.35 -4.80 11.77
C GLY A 161 20.69 -5.49 10.43
N GLN A 162 19.68 -6.09 9.74
CA GLN A 162 19.94 -6.91 8.55
C GLN A 162 19.85 -6.07 7.28
N LEU A 163 20.87 -6.16 6.44
CA LEU A 163 21.00 -5.42 5.17
C LEU A 163 19.76 -5.54 4.25
N ARG A 164 19.08 -6.70 4.25
CA ARG A 164 17.87 -6.90 3.44
C ARG A 164 16.77 -5.88 3.71
N TYR A 165 16.64 -5.40 4.95
CA TYR A 165 15.63 -4.38 5.29
C TYR A 165 16.06 -2.99 4.84
N ALA A 166 17.36 -2.69 4.89
CA ALA A 166 17.88 -1.44 4.31
C ALA A 166 17.71 -1.44 2.78
N LEU A 167 17.99 -2.56 2.11
CA LEU A 167 17.75 -2.71 0.67
C LEU A 167 16.26 -2.57 0.33
N LEU A 168 15.37 -3.17 1.12
CA LEU A 168 13.93 -3.04 0.93
C LEU A 168 13.46 -1.60 1.11
N ALA A 169 13.97 -0.88 2.13
CA ALA A 169 13.68 0.54 2.31
C ALA A 169 14.18 1.37 1.11
N GLY A 170 15.40 1.10 0.63
CA GLY A 170 15.95 1.77 -0.56
C GLY A 170 15.11 1.53 -1.82
N LEU A 171 14.68 0.29 -2.06
CA LEU A 171 13.79 -0.05 -3.17
C LEU A 171 12.43 0.65 -3.03
N ALA A 172 11.87 0.69 -1.82
CA ALA A 172 10.61 1.37 -1.56
C ALA A 172 10.72 2.89 -1.74
N ILE A 173 11.85 3.50 -1.33
CA ILE A 173 12.15 4.92 -1.60
C ILE A 173 12.23 5.15 -3.11
N GLY A 174 12.99 4.33 -3.85
CA GLY A 174 13.08 4.43 -5.31
C GLY A 174 11.71 4.33 -5.98
N GLY A 175 10.89 3.34 -5.59
CA GLY A 175 9.52 3.21 -6.09
C GLY A 175 8.66 4.43 -5.79
N GLY A 176 8.70 4.95 -4.57
CA GLY A 176 7.97 6.15 -4.18
C GLY A 176 8.40 7.41 -4.93
N MET A 177 9.72 7.58 -5.14
CA MET A 177 10.27 8.72 -5.91
C MET A 177 9.85 8.73 -7.38
N THR A 178 9.47 7.56 -7.93
CA THR A 178 8.97 7.45 -9.31
C THR A 178 7.44 7.59 -9.40
N LEU A 179 6.77 7.93 -8.31
CA LEU A 179 5.31 8.14 -8.27
C LEU A 179 4.93 9.61 -8.25
N LYS A 180 5.28 10.31 -7.18
CA LYS A 180 4.86 11.69 -6.95
C LYS A 180 5.98 12.54 -6.35
N GLU A 181 5.90 13.83 -6.58
CA GLU A 181 6.85 14.86 -6.12
C GLU A 181 6.76 15.14 -4.61
N ASP A 182 5.80 14.55 -3.90
CA ASP A 182 5.65 14.67 -2.44
C ASP A 182 6.54 13.71 -1.64
N MET A 183 7.09 12.67 -2.28
CA MET A 183 7.99 11.71 -1.60
C MET A 183 9.22 12.37 -0.98
N PRO A 184 9.94 13.31 -1.62
CA PRO A 184 11.05 14.04 -0.99
C PRO A 184 10.64 14.75 0.30
N ILE A 185 9.44 15.33 0.35
CA ILE A 185 8.92 16.02 1.54
C ILE A 185 8.70 15.01 2.67
N PHE A 186 8.10 13.86 2.37
CA PHE A 186 7.93 12.78 3.35
C PHE A 186 9.28 12.30 3.89
N LEU A 187 10.27 12.07 3.01
CA LEU A 187 11.62 11.64 3.40
C LEU A 187 12.33 12.69 4.26
N LEU A 188 12.16 13.97 3.95
CA LEU A 188 12.71 15.07 4.77
C LEU A 188 12.11 15.07 6.18
N ILE A 189 10.79 14.91 6.29
CA ILE A 189 10.10 14.81 7.59
C ILE A 189 10.62 13.60 8.37
N LEU A 190 10.73 12.45 7.72
CA LEU A 190 11.21 11.22 8.34
C LEU A 190 12.68 11.35 8.80
N ALA A 191 13.55 11.93 7.96
CA ALA A 191 14.93 12.17 8.31
C ALA A 191 15.07 13.16 9.48
N THR A 192 14.31 14.25 9.46
CA THR A 192 14.29 15.22 10.56
C THR A 192 13.85 14.58 11.88
N PHE A 193 12.83 13.74 11.84
CA PHE A 193 12.37 13.01 13.01
C PHE A 193 13.41 12.00 13.51
N ALA A 194 14.09 11.28 12.60
CA ALA A 194 15.17 10.37 12.96
C ALA A 194 16.34 11.10 13.63
N ILE A 195 16.75 12.24 13.09
CA ILE A 195 17.80 13.10 13.68
C ILE A 195 17.37 13.57 15.08
N TYR A 196 16.14 14.02 15.24
CA TYR A 196 15.60 14.41 16.56
C TYR A 196 15.71 13.28 17.57
N LEU A 197 15.34 12.07 17.19
CA LEU A 197 15.39 10.89 18.06
C LEU A 197 16.85 10.53 18.43
N MET A 198 17.79 10.65 17.50
CA MET A 198 19.22 10.44 17.77
C MET A 198 19.79 11.50 18.73
N LEU A 199 19.49 12.78 18.49
CA LEU A 199 19.96 13.88 19.33
C LEU A 199 19.41 13.80 20.76
N THR A 200 18.18 13.32 20.92
CA THR A 200 17.54 13.12 22.24
C THR A 200 17.93 11.79 22.88
N LYS A 201 18.85 11.03 22.30
CA LYS A 201 19.31 9.70 22.77
C LYS A 201 18.18 8.68 22.96
N LYS A 202 17.06 8.87 22.30
CA LYS A 202 15.92 7.93 22.32
C LYS A 202 16.15 6.74 21.39
N ILE A 203 17.02 6.88 20.39
CA ILE A 203 17.53 5.80 19.54
C ILE A 203 19.06 5.95 19.50
N ARG A 204 19.78 4.84 19.61
CA ARG A 204 21.23 4.82 19.36
C ARG A 204 21.46 4.70 17.84
N PRO A 205 22.49 5.37 17.29
CA PRO A 205 22.86 5.23 15.89
C PRO A 205 23.27 3.80 15.53
#